data_f3ba42fb55986566f9b94f7ed05221cb
#
_entry.id   f3ba42fb55986566f9b94f7ed05221cb
#
_cell.length_a   1.000
_cell.length_b   1.000
_cell.length_c   1.000
_cell.angle_alpha   90.00
_cell.angle_beta   90.00
_cell.angle_gamma   90.00
#
_symmetry.space_group_name_H-M   'P 1'
#
loop_
_entity.id
_entity.type
_entity.pdbx_description
1 polymer ?
#
loop_
_entity_poly.entity_id
_entity_poly.type
_entity_poly.pdbx_seq_one_letter_code
_entity_poly.pdbx_strand_id
1 'polypeptide(L)'
;MTIHDESNVFNIAVKGNFDDCQNLVKAMFNDEKFSKAINMSGVNSINWARIIAQSVYYFYAYFKLGNGQPLSFSVPTGNFGDIYAGYLAKKLGLPIDKLIVATNKNDILHRAISGGDYSQKKVEETNTPSMDIQIASNFERLLYDVKNCNSEITKDVMSKIKDNTYKIDKNDILHRAISGGDYTQKKVEETNTPSMDIQLSLIHI
;
A
#
# COMPACT_ATOMS: atom_id res chain seq x y z
N MET A 1 -8.89 -12.63 -16.96
CA MET A 1 -7.46 -13.00 -17.06
C MET A 1 -7.00 -12.69 -18.47
N THR A 2 -5.87 -12.03 -18.62
CA THR A 2 -5.28 -11.78 -19.94
C THR A 2 -4.54 -13.03 -20.38
N ILE A 3 -4.94 -13.61 -21.49
CA ILE A 3 -4.25 -14.72 -22.14
C ILE A 3 -3.36 -14.09 -23.21
N HIS A 4 -2.08 -14.42 -23.20
CA HIS A 4 -1.13 -14.00 -24.21
C HIS A 4 -0.71 -15.22 -25.04
N ASP A 5 -0.56 -15.03 -26.34
CA ASP A 5 -0.14 -16.09 -27.27
C ASP A 5 1.40 -16.22 -27.36
N GLU A 6 2.12 -15.42 -26.57
CA GLU A 6 3.58 -15.45 -26.54
C GLU A 6 4.09 -16.74 -25.89
N SER A 7 5.02 -17.41 -26.56
CA SER A 7 5.53 -18.73 -26.14
C SER A 7 6.28 -18.73 -24.80
N ASN A 8 6.69 -17.58 -24.32
CA ASN A 8 7.40 -17.38 -23.06
C ASN A 8 6.53 -16.78 -21.94
N VAL A 9 5.21 -16.64 -22.15
CA VAL A 9 4.27 -16.11 -21.17
C VAL A 9 3.33 -17.21 -20.70
N PHE A 10 3.30 -17.47 -19.40
CA PHE A 10 2.48 -18.51 -18.80
C PHE A 10 1.57 -17.92 -17.74
N ASN A 11 0.27 -18.23 -17.79
CA ASN A 11 -0.70 -17.90 -16.76
C ASN A 11 -1.01 -19.15 -15.95
N ILE A 12 -0.73 -19.11 -14.66
CA ILE A 12 -0.96 -20.22 -13.75
C ILE A 12 -2.03 -19.83 -12.75
N ALA A 13 -3.13 -20.57 -12.72
CA ALA A 13 -4.17 -20.40 -11.71
C ALA A 13 -3.84 -21.23 -10.46
N VAL A 14 -3.74 -20.57 -9.32
CA VAL A 14 -3.51 -21.21 -8.02
C VAL A 14 -4.85 -21.32 -7.29
N LYS A 15 -5.13 -22.50 -6.70
CA LYS A 15 -6.28 -22.66 -5.81
C LYS A 15 -5.95 -22.02 -4.46
N GLY A 16 -6.41 -20.81 -4.26
CA GLY A 16 -6.14 -20.02 -3.06
C GLY A 16 -6.48 -18.55 -3.29
N ASN A 17 -6.08 -17.72 -2.35
CA ASN A 17 -6.24 -16.28 -2.40
C ASN A 17 -4.94 -15.59 -2.87
N PHE A 18 -4.95 -14.25 -2.89
CA PHE A 18 -3.79 -13.46 -3.29
C PHE A 18 -2.56 -13.70 -2.39
N ASP A 19 -2.77 -13.89 -1.09
CA ASP A 19 -1.68 -14.11 -0.14
C ASP A 19 -0.99 -15.47 -0.39
N ASP A 20 -1.75 -16.49 -0.79
CA ASP A 20 -1.21 -17.80 -1.17
C ASP A 20 -0.29 -17.68 -2.38
N CYS A 21 -0.71 -16.94 -3.41
CA CYS A 21 0.12 -16.65 -4.58
C CYS A 21 1.39 -15.88 -4.19
N GLN A 22 1.24 -14.89 -3.32
CA GLN A 22 2.36 -14.06 -2.87
C GLN A 22 3.38 -14.86 -2.04
N ASN A 23 2.90 -15.78 -1.21
CA ASN A 23 3.76 -16.65 -0.39
C ASN A 23 4.59 -17.60 -1.26
N LEU A 24 3.99 -18.15 -2.33
CA LEU A 24 4.74 -18.95 -3.31
C LEU A 24 5.87 -18.15 -3.95
N VAL A 25 5.57 -16.94 -4.43
CA VAL A 25 6.57 -16.07 -5.04
C VAL A 25 7.68 -15.72 -4.05
N LYS A 26 7.34 -15.40 -2.80
CA LYS A 26 8.34 -15.12 -1.74
C LYS A 26 9.21 -16.33 -1.44
N ALA A 27 8.62 -17.54 -1.39
CA ALA A 27 9.39 -18.78 -1.19
C ALA A 27 10.40 -19.01 -2.33
N MET A 28 9.99 -18.78 -3.58
CA MET A 28 10.88 -18.88 -4.73
C MET A 28 12.03 -17.85 -4.70
N PHE A 29 11.76 -16.60 -4.26
CA PHE A 29 12.82 -15.60 -4.07
C PHE A 29 13.79 -15.96 -2.94
N ASN A 30 13.30 -16.59 -1.86
CA ASN A 30 14.11 -17.00 -0.73
C ASN A 30 14.97 -18.23 -1.02
N ASP A 31 14.64 -19.02 -2.04
CA ASP A 31 15.52 -20.07 -2.55
C ASP A 31 16.60 -19.45 -3.43
N GLU A 32 17.76 -19.17 -2.84
CA GLU A 32 18.85 -18.51 -3.56
C GLU A 32 19.36 -19.33 -4.76
N LYS A 33 19.33 -20.65 -4.70
CA LYS A 33 19.78 -21.50 -5.81
C LYS A 33 18.83 -21.38 -6.99
N PHE A 34 17.53 -21.49 -6.73
CA PHE A 34 16.49 -21.34 -7.74
C PHE A 34 16.48 -19.93 -8.31
N SER A 35 16.40 -18.93 -7.47
CA SER A 35 16.33 -17.51 -7.86
C SER A 35 17.50 -17.08 -8.75
N LYS A 36 18.74 -17.49 -8.39
CA LYS A 36 19.93 -17.18 -9.20
C LYS A 36 19.99 -17.97 -10.51
N ALA A 37 19.54 -19.23 -10.51
CA ALA A 37 19.59 -20.08 -11.71
C ALA A 37 18.72 -19.54 -12.85
N ILE A 38 17.58 -18.92 -12.52
CA ILE A 38 16.63 -18.38 -13.51
C ILE A 38 16.70 -16.84 -13.64
N ASN A 39 17.60 -16.17 -12.94
CA ASN A 39 17.67 -14.71 -12.85
C ASN A 39 16.31 -14.11 -12.47
N MET A 40 15.70 -14.64 -11.39
CA MET A 40 14.35 -14.29 -10.99
C MET A 40 14.21 -12.80 -10.68
N SER A 41 13.21 -12.15 -11.27
CA SER A 41 12.86 -10.76 -11.00
C SER A 41 11.36 -10.62 -10.75
N GLY A 42 10.99 -9.74 -9.81
CA GLY A 42 9.58 -9.46 -9.51
C GLY A 42 9.08 -8.28 -10.34
N VAL A 43 7.89 -8.44 -10.92
CA VAL A 43 7.18 -7.36 -11.64
C VAL A 43 5.89 -6.93 -10.95
N ASN A 44 5.74 -7.26 -9.68
CA ASN A 44 4.59 -6.87 -8.85
C ASN A 44 4.88 -5.58 -8.04
N SER A 45 3.96 -5.21 -7.14
CA SER A 45 4.03 -3.98 -6.34
C SER A 45 5.19 -3.92 -5.35
N ILE A 46 5.87 -5.04 -5.06
CA ILE A 46 7.08 -5.05 -4.22
C ILE A 46 8.34 -4.58 -4.96
N ASN A 47 8.31 -4.53 -6.29
CA ASN A 47 9.43 -4.05 -7.07
C ASN A 47 9.56 -2.52 -6.97
N TRP A 48 10.71 -2.05 -6.48
CA TRP A 48 10.98 -0.63 -6.31
C TRP A 48 10.86 0.19 -7.61
N ALA A 49 11.29 -0.38 -8.74
CA ALA A 49 11.19 0.29 -10.04
C ALA A 49 9.74 0.61 -10.40
N ARG A 50 8.78 -0.24 -10.02
CA ARG A 50 7.35 0.04 -10.22
C ARG A 50 6.86 1.19 -9.34
N ILE A 51 7.33 1.28 -8.10
CA ILE A 51 6.97 2.39 -7.21
C ILE A 51 7.47 3.71 -7.79
N ILE A 52 8.74 3.75 -8.24
CA ILE A 52 9.29 4.96 -8.86
C ILE A 52 8.48 5.34 -10.12
N ALA A 53 8.17 4.37 -10.98
CA ALA A 53 7.39 4.64 -12.18
C ALA A 53 5.98 5.17 -11.87
N GLN A 54 5.35 4.71 -10.79
CA GLN A 54 4.03 5.20 -10.37
C GLN A 54 4.07 6.65 -9.89
N SER A 55 5.20 7.18 -9.42
CA SER A 55 5.30 8.59 -9.05
C SER A 55 4.97 9.53 -10.20
N VAL A 56 5.22 9.11 -11.45
CA VAL A 56 4.92 9.87 -12.68
C VAL A 56 3.44 10.25 -12.78
N TYR A 57 2.52 9.41 -12.27
CA TYR A 57 1.08 9.70 -12.28
C TYR A 57 0.75 10.97 -11.51
N TYR A 58 1.39 11.19 -10.37
CA TYR A 58 1.21 12.36 -9.52
C TYR A 58 1.76 13.62 -10.18
N PHE A 59 2.98 13.54 -10.75
CA PHE A 59 3.54 14.66 -11.52
C PHE A 59 2.68 15.00 -12.71
N TYR A 60 2.25 14.01 -13.48
CA TYR A 60 1.41 14.23 -14.65
C TYR A 60 0.06 14.89 -14.27
N ALA A 61 -0.61 14.35 -13.24
CA ALA A 61 -1.87 14.91 -12.77
C ALA A 61 -1.69 16.35 -12.26
N TYR A 62 -0.62 16.62 -11.51
CA TYR A 62 -0.32 17.95 -11.01
C TYR A 62 -0.11 18.96 -12.14
N PHE A 63 0.71 18.64 -13.13
CA PHE A 63 0.95 19.55 -14.26
C PHE A 63 -0.28 19.75 -15.14
N LYS A 64 -1.23 18.84 -15.13
CA LYS A 64 -2.48 18.99 -15.87
C LYS A 64 -3.56 19.76 -15.10
N LEU A 65 -3.62 19.65 -13.79
CA LEU A 65 -4.75 20.08 -12.99
C LEU A 65 -4.38 21.09 -11.89
N GLY A 66 -3.14 21.15 -11.46
CA GLY A 66 -2.75 21.86 -10.24
C GLY A 66 -2.75 23.39 -10.35
N ASN A 67 -2.62 23.96 -11.57
CA ASN A 67 -2.58 25.40 -11.77
C ASN A 67 -1.67 26.18 -10.77
N GLY A 68 -0.55 25.54 -10.36
CA GLY A 68 0.37 26.10 -9.36
C GLY A 68 -0.08 25.96 -7.91
N GLN A 69 -1.26 25.38 -7.64
CA GLN A 69 -1.76 25.14 -6.28
C GLN A 69 -1.49 23.70 -5.85
N PRO A 70 -1.26 23.47 -4.55
CA PRO A 70 -1.14 22.10 -4.03
C PRO A 70 -2.39 21.26 -4.30
N LEU A 71 -2.22 19.99 -4.68
CA LEU A 71 -3.31 19.05 -4.93
C LEU A 71 -3.38 17.99 -3.84
N SER A 72 -4.59 17.56 -3.50
CA SER A 72 -4.85 16.37 -2.71
C SER A 72 -5.21 15.20 -3.62
N PHE A 73 -4.69 14.00 -3.32
CA PHE A 73 -4.93 12.80 -4.10
C PHE A 73 -5.64 11.75 -3.26
N SER A 74 -6.79 11.26 -3.72
CA SER A 74 -7.46 10.10 -3.16
C SER A 74 -7.04 8.86 -3.95
N VAL A 75 -6.42 7.90 -3.26
CA VAL A 75 -5.77 6.75 -3.87
C VAL A 75 -6.40 5.47 -3.35
N PRO A 76 -7.12 4.70 -4.19
CA PRO A 76 -7.55 3.35 -3.85
C PRO A 76 -6.32 2.50 -3.54
N THR A 77 -6.27 1.97 -2.30
CA THR A 77 -5.02 1.45 -1.75
C THR A 77 -5.19 0.03 -1.24
N GLY A 78 -4.53 -0.91 -1.90
CA GLY A 78 -4.28 -2.27 -1.42
C GLY A 78 -2.87 -2.36 -0.81
N ASN A 79 -1.90 -2.83 -1.58
CA ASN A 79 -0.51 -3.06 -1.14
C ASN A 79 0.31 -1.80 -0.81
N PHE A 80 -0.31 -0.64 -0.70
CA PHE A 80 0.33 0.64 -0.39
C PHE A 80 1.34 1.15 -1.43
N GLY A 81 1.43 0.52 -2.59
CA GLY A 81 2.43 0.85 -3.61
C GLY A 81 2.20 2.22 -4.24
N ASP A 82 1.00 2.44 -4.75
CA ASP A 82 0.65 3.67 -5.46
C ASP A 82 0.69 4.90 -4.54
N ILE A 83 0.07 4.82 -3.36
CA ILE A 83 0.09 5.96 -2.44
C ILE A 83 1.50 6.25 -1.89
N TYR A 84 2.35 5.22 -1.76
CA TYR A 84 3.75 5.42 -1.41
C TYR A 84 4.52 6.14 -2.54
N ALA A 85 4.15 5.89 -3.81
CA ALA A 85 4.67 6.66 -4.93
C ALA A 85 4.26 8.14 -4.87
N GLY A 86 3.04 8.43 -4.40
CA GLY A 86 2.60 9.81 -4.10
C GLY A 86 3.41 10.46 -2.97
N TYR A 87 3.70 9.71 -1.91
CA TYR A 87 4.59 10.14 -0.85
C TYR A 87 6.00 10.46 -1.38
N LEU A 88 6.54 9.60 -2.23
CA LEU A 88 7.81 9.81 -2.89
C LEU A 88 7.79 11.07 -3.77
N ALA A 89 6.73 11.26 -4.56
CA ALA A 89 6.56 12.47 -5.38
C ALA A 89 6.57 13.75 -4.52
N LYS A 90 5.91 13.73 -3.36
CA LYS A 90 5.95 14.83 -2.39
C LYS A 90 7.36 15.06 -1.86
N LYS A 91 8.09 14.00 -1.49
CA LYS A 91 9.51 14.10 -1.06
C LYS A 91 10.42 14.67 -2.15
N LEU A 92 10.08 14.45 -3.42
CA LEU A 92 10.77 15.02 -4.58
C LEU A 92 10.40 16.48 -4.86
N GLY A 93 9.51 17.06 -4.06
CA GLY A 93 9.14 18.48 -4.14
C GLY A 93 7.83 18.76 -4.87
N LEU A 94 7.05 17.74 -5.27
CA LEU A 94 5.74 17.96 -5.85
C LEU A 94 4.80 18.56 -4.80
N PRO A 95 4.10 19.70 -5.10
CA PRO A 95 3.18 20.32 -4.16
C PRO A 95 1.93 19.45 -3.93
N ILE A 96 2.03 18.50 -3.03
CA ILE A 96 0.92 17.67 -2.57
C ILE A 96 0.46 18.17 -1.21
N ASP A 97 -0.83 18.52 -1.10
CA ASP A 97 -1.45 18.89 0.17
C ASP A 97 -1.69 17.60 0.98
N LYS A 98 -2.55 16.72 0.50
CA LYS A 98 -2.94 15.49 1.20
C LYS A 98 -2.87 14.27 0.30
N LEU A 99 -2.46 13.14 0.90
CA LEU A 99 -2.64 11.81 0.34
C LEU A 99 -3.73 11.09 1.13
N ILE A 100 -4.79 10.68 0.46
CA ILE A 100 -5.96 10.07 1.06
C ILE A 100 -5.95 8.59 0.73
N VAL A 101 -5.78 7.75 1.73
CA VAL A 101 -5.87 6.29 1.59
C VAL A 101 -7.34 5.90 1.51
N ALA A 102 -7.77 5.35 0.38
CA ALA A 102 -9.10 4.80 0.21
C ALA A 102 -9.00 3.26 0.27
N THR A 103 -9.73 2.64 1.19
CA THR A 103 -9.78 1.18 1.36
C THR A 103 -11.19 0.67 1.14
N ASN A 104 -11.31 -0.63 0.84
CA ASN A 104 -12.59 -1.31 0.87
C ASN A 104 -12.87 -1.90 2.28
N LYS A 105 -13.73 -2.92 2.41
CA LYS A 105 -14.02 -3.58 3.69
C LYS A 105 -12.77 -4.18 4.36
N ASN A 106 -11.74 -4.49 3.59
CA ASN A 106 -10.44 -4.91 4.10
C ASN A 106 -9.65 -3.67 4.56
N ASP A 107 -9.99 -3.17 5.72
CA ASP A 107 -9.69 -1.84 6.24
C ASP A 107 -8.39 -1.73 7.05
N ILE A 108 -7.45 -2.66 6.89
CA ILE A 108 -6.25 -2.71 7.74
C ILE A 108 -5.45 -1.40 7.71
N LEU A 109 -5.29 -0.78 6.55
CA LEU A 109 -4.59 0.51 6.42
C LEU A 109 -5.37 1.64 7.07
N HIS A 110 -6.69 1.67 6.91
CA HIS A 110 -7.54 2.65 7.59
C HIS A 110 -7.42 2.53 9.10
N ARG A 111 -7.50 1.33 9.66
CA ARG A 111 -7.36 1.10 11.12
C ARG A 111 -5.96 1.45 11.62
N ALA A 112 -4.92 1.11 10.85
CA ALA A 112 -3.55 1.46 11.18
C ALA A 112 -3.35 2.98 11.26
N ILE A 113 -3.87 3.71 10.27
CA ILE A 113 -3.69 5.16 10.16
C ILE A 113 -4.54 5.89 11.18
N SER A 114 -5.81 5.51 11.37
CA SER A 114 -6.74 6.22 12.26
C SER A 114 -6.60 5.84 13.73
N GLY A 115 -6.26 4.60 14.04
CA GLY A 115 -6.25 4.07 15.40
C GLY A 115 -5.00 3.33 15.83
N GLY A 116 -3.99 3.21 14.97
CA GLY A 116 -2.77 2.46 15.25
C GLY A 116 -2.96 0.93 15.24
N ASP A 117 -4.12 0.45 14.81
CA ASP A 117 -4.43 -0.98 14.78
C ASP A 117 -4.05 -1.60 13.42
N TYR A 118 -2.93 -2.26 13.35
CA TYR A 118 -2.48 -3.03 12.19
C TYR A 118 -2.67 -4.55 12.39
N SER A 119 -3.67 -4.96 13.18
CA SER A 119 -3.98 -6.38 13.38
C SER A 119 -4.65 -7.00 12.15
N GLN A 120 -4.21 -8.20 11.78
CA GLN A 120 -4.79 -8.92 10.65
C GLN A 120 -6.16 -9.49 11.00
N LYS A 121 -7.10 -9.39 10.07
CA LYS A 121 -8.43 -10.01 10.14
C LYS A 121 -8.58 -11.02 9.00
N LYS A 122 -9.69 -11.71 8.96
CA LYS A 122 -10.05 -12.53 7.80
C LYS A 122 -10.27 -11.62 6.59
N VAL A 123 -9.71 -12.00 5.44
CA VAL A 123 -9.98 -11.31 4.16
C VAL A 123 -11.44 -11.49 3.78
N GLU A 124 -12.10 -10.41 3.43
CA GLU A 124 -13.45 -10.40 2.85
C GLU A 124 -13.34 -10.19 1.34
N GLU A 125 -13.99 -11.05 0.57
CA GLU A 125 -14.07 -10.90 -0.88
C GLU A 125 -14.96 -9.72 -1.25
N THR A 126 -14.44 -8.84 -2.13
CA THR A 126 -15.16 -7.66 -2.60
C THR A 126 -15.09 -7.53 -4.13
N ASN A 127 -15.79 -6.53 -4.66
CA ASN A 127 -15.70 -6.19 -6.09
C ASN A 127 -14.37 -5.55 -6.50
N THR A 128 -13.45 -5.34 -5.54
CA THR A 128 -12.11 -4.78 -5.76
C THR A 128 -11.03 -5.73 -5.27
N PRO A 129 -10.87 -6.92 -5.92
CA PRO A 129 -10.03 -8.00 -5.40
C PRO A 129 -8.56 -7.62 -5.23
N SER A 130 -8.05 -6.64 -5.96
CA SER A 130 -6.68 -6.12 -5.77
C SER A 130 -6.47 -5.37 -4.45
N MET A 131 -7.56 -5.02 -3.75
CA MET A 131 -7.56 -4.38 -2.44
C MET A 131 -7.97 -5.34 -1.31
N ASP A 132 -8.30 -6.60 -1.63
CA ASP A 132 -8.71 -7.64 -0.68
C ASP A 132 -7.48 -8.25 -0.01
N ILE A 133 -6.84 -7.46 0.86
CA ILE A 133 -5.62 -7.80 1.56
C ILE A 133 -5.72 -7.50 3.06
N GLN A 134 -4.93 -8.20 3.85
CA GLN A 134 -4.74 -7.93 5.28
C GLN A 134 -3.26 -7.64 5.64
N ILE A 135 -2.38 -7.54 4.65
CA ILE A 135 -1.01 -7.05 4.79
C ILE A 135 -0.67 -6.19 3.57
N ALA A 136 -0.37 -4.92 3.79
CA ALA A 136 0.08 -4.02 2.74
C ALA A 136 1.62 -4.04 2.65
N SER A 137 2.16 -4.75 1.67
CA SER A 137 3.61 -5.03 1.58
C SER A 137 4.50 -3.79 1.46
N ASN A 138 3.98 -2.67 0.94
CA ASN A 138 4.76 -1.44 0.84
C ASN A 138 4.56 -0.48 2.04
N PHE A 139 3.68 -0.82 2.98
CA PHE A 139 3.56 -0.06 4.23
C PHE A 139 4.84 -0.12 5.07
N GLU A 140 5.58 -1.23 4.98
CA GLU A 140 6.92 -1.38 5.56
C GLU A 140 7.89 -0.29 5.10
N ARG A 141 7.78 0.18 3.85
CA ARG A 141 8.63 1.26 3.33
C ARG A 141 8.35 2.59 4.03
N LEU A 142 7.08 2.89 4.27
CA LEU A 142 6.70 4.07 5.06
C LEU A 142 7.21 3.95 6.50
N LEU A 143 7.05 2.77 7.12
CA LEU A 143 7.59 2.50 8.45
C LEU A 143 9.11 2.73 8.51
N TYR A 144 9.85 2.22 7.53
CA TYR A 144 11.29 2.40 7.44
C TYR A 144 11.68 3.88 7.35
N ASP A 145 11.04 4.64 6.48
CA ASP A 145 11.27 6.08 6.34
C ASP A 145 10.97 6.83 7.64
N VAL A 146 9.82 6.57 8.26
CA VAL A 146 9.37 7.22 9.49
C VAL A 146 10.26 6.87 10.69
N LYS A 147 10.85 5.67 10.68
CA LYS A 147 11.83 5.24 11.69
C LYS A 147 13.27 5.66 11.36
N ASN A 148 13.44 6.75 10.59
CA ASN A 148 14.74 7.32 10.19
C ASN A 148 15.66 6.31 9.49
N CYS A 149 15.08 5.47 8.62
CA CYS A 149 15.78 4.45 7.86
C CYS A 149 16.52 3.43 8.75
N ASN A 150 16.00 3.16 9.94
CA ASN A 150 16.57 2.19 10.87
C ASN A 150 16.01 0.78 10.60
N SER A 151 16.84 -0.09 10.03
CA SER A 151 16.44 -1.45 9.66
C SER A 151 16.12 -2.35 10.85
N GLU A 152 16.84 -2.18 11.98
CA GLU A 152 16.63 -3.00 13.17
C GLU A 152 15.26 -2.71 13.81
N ILE A 153 14.95 -1.43 13.97
CA ILE A 153 13.64 -0.99 14.49
C ILE A 153 12.52 -1.43 13.54
N THR A 154 12.73 -1.30 12.22
CA THR A 154 11.73 -1.71 11.24
C THR A 154 11.47 -3.21 11.28
N LYS A 155 12.52 -4.03 11.38
CA LYS A 155 12.41 -5.49 11.54
C LYS A 155 11.64 -5.88 12.81
N ASP A 156 11.94 -5.25 13.94
CA ASP A 156 11.22 -5.50 15.21
C ASP A 156 9.73 -5.18 15.07
N VAL A 157 9.41 -4.02 14.50
CA VAL A 157 8.02 -3.62 14.23
C VAL A 157 7.32 -4.61 13.29
N MET A 158 7.96 -5.00 12.21
CA MET A 158 7.38 -5.95 11.24
C MET A 158 7.18 -7.35 11.85
N SER A 159 8.06 -7.80 12.74
CA SER A 159 7.86 -9.02 13.51
C SER A 159 6.61 -8.94 14.38
N LYS A 160 6.46 -7.86 15.14
CA LYS A 160 5.29 -7.63 16.01
C LYS A 160 3.98 -7.53 15.21
N ILE A 161 4.02 -6.93 14.02
CA ILE A 161 2.88 -6.90 13.10
C ILE A 161 2.51 -8.34 12.68
N LYS A 162 3.49 -9.13 12.30
CA LYS A 162 3.27 -10.52 11.88
C LYS A 162 2.68 -11.39 12.99
N ASP A 163 3.06 -11.12 14.23
CA ASP A 163 2.56 -11.83 15.41
C ASP A 163 1.26 -11.23 15.96
N ASN A 164 0.65 -10.27 15.26
CA ASN A 164 -0.55 -9.53 15.69
C ASN A 164 -0.41 -8.83 17.08
N THR A 165 0.81 -8.50 17.47
CA THR A 165 1.08 -7.86 18.77
C THR A 165 1.39 -6.37 18.65
N TYR A 166 1.54 -5.88 17.42
CA TYR A 166 1.90 -4.48 17.18
C TYR A 166 0.69 -3.56 17.24
N LYS A 167 0.82 -2.52 18.07
CA LYS A 167 -0.07 -1.35 18.05
C LYS A 167 0.80 -0.12 17.85
N ILE A 168 0.39 0.75 16.95
CA ILE A 168 1.06 2.04 16.75
C ILE A 168 0.73 2.89 17.98
N ASP A 169 1.75 3.28 18.75
CA ASP A 169 1.56 4.20 19.86
C ASP A 169 1.14 5.58 19.30
N LYS A 170 0.16 6.22 19.93
CA LYS A 170 -0.27 7.58 19.56
C LYS A 170 0.85 8.62 19.67
N ASN A 171 1.88 8.35 20.47
CA ASN A 171 3.10 9.14 20.58
C ASN A 171 4.20 8.74 19.58
N ASP A 172 3.99 7.67 18.80
CA ASP A 172 4.95 7.23 17.81
C ASP A 172 5.07 8.28 16.68
N ILE A 173 6.29 8.43 16.18
CA ILE A 173 6.57 9.29 15.01
C ILE A 173 5.67 8.89 13.82
N LEU A 174 5.39 7.61 13.66
CA LEU A 174 4.45 7.12 12.64
C LEU A 174 3.06 7.71 12.82
N HIS A 175 2.51 7.72 14.04
CA HIS A 175 1.21 8.33 14.32
C HIS A 175 1.27 9.84 14.06
N ARG A 176 2.36 10.52 14.42
CA ARG A 176 2.54 11.96 14.17
C ARG A 176 2.70 12.26 12.67
N ALA A 177 3.44 11.44 11.93
CA ALA A 177 3.60 11.59 10.48
C ALA A 177 2.29 11.35 9.73
N ILE A 178 1.42 10.50 10.28
CA ILE A 178 0.14 10.13 9.69
C ILE A 178 -0.98 11.06 10.18
N SER A 179 -0.92 11.52 11.46
CA SER A 179 -1.99 12.27 12.13
C SER A 179 -1.75 13.77 12.28
N GLY A 180 -0.73 14.32 11.63
CA GLY A 180 -0.34 15.73 11.73
C GLY A 180 -1.35 16.78 11.22
N GLY A 181 -2.63 16.45 11.15
CA GLY A 181 -3.71 17.36 10.80
C GLY A 181 -5.05 16.89 11.32
N ASP A 182 -5.96 17.81 11.51
CA ASP A 182 -7.32 17.57 11.99
C ASP A 182 -8.03 16.46 11.20
N TYR A 183 -8.27 15.33 11.88
CA TYR A 183 -9.06 14.22 11.34
C TYR A 183 -10.54 14.60 11.34
N THR A 184 -11.07 14.91 10.19
CA THR A 184 -12.50 14.74 9.95
C THR A 184 -12.70 13.38 9.27
N GLN A 185 -13.12 12.37 10.02
CA GLN A 185 -13.75 11.18 9.45
C GLN A 185 -15.00 11.66 8.71
N LYS A 186 -14.93 11.81 7.42
CA LYS A 186 -16.13 11.83 6.59
C LYS A 186 -16.41 10.38 6.20
N LYS A 187 -17.39 9.77 6.87
CA LYS A 187 -18.15 8.65 6.31
C LYS A 187 -18.73 9.21 5.01
N VAL A 188 -18.32 8.66 3.87
CA VAL A 188 -19.01 8.96 2.61
C VAL A 188 -20.37 8.31 2.76
N GLU A 189 -21.42 9.12 2.85
CA GLU A 189 -22.79 8.63 2.83
C GLU A 189 -22.97 7.81 1.55
N GLU A 190 -23.67 6.69 1.70
CA GLU A 190 -24.01 5.74 0.63
C GLU A 190 -24.52 6.51 -0.59
N THR A 191 -23.67 6.65 -1.59
CA THR A 191 -24.19 6.95 -2.92
C THR A 191 -24.86 5.69 -3.43
N ASN A 192 -26.05 5.81 -4.03
CA ASN A 192 -26.87 4.73 -4.59
C ASN A 192 -26.20 3.96 -5.76
N THR A 193 -24.89 3.88 -5.78
CA THR A 193 -24.11 2.98 -6.61
C THR A 193 -23.82 1.71 -5.83
N PRO A 194 -24.10 0.51 -6.40
CA PRO A 194 -23.92 -0.73 -5.67
C PRO A 194 -22.48 -0.85 -5.19
N SER A 195 -22.32 -0.76 -3.87
CA SER A 195 -21.22 -1.24 -3.04
C SER A 195 -19.80 -0.82 -3.43
N MET A 196 -19.42 0.40 -3.11
CA MET A 196 -18.09 0.67 -2.60
C MET A 196 -18.23 1.27 -1.19
N ASP A 197 -18.19 0.44 -0.16
CA ASP A 197 -17.91 0.91 1.20
C ASP A 197 -16.45 1.39 1.23
N ILE A 198 -16.23 2.62 0.78
CA ILE A 198 -14.90 3.23 0.76
C ILE A 198 -14.69 3.90 2.11
N GLN A 199 -13.72 3.40 2.86
CA GLN A 199 -13.23 4.06 4.06
C GLN A 199 -12.04 4.94 3.68
N LEU A 200 -12.14 6.23 3.96
CA LEU A 200 -11.11 7.21 3.64
C LEU A 200 -10.28 7.53 4.87
N SER A 201 -8.97 7.43 4.74
CA SER A 201 -8.01 7.85 5.76
C SER A 201 -7.03 8.86 5.17
N LEU A 202 -6.80 9.95 5.88
CA LEU A 202 -5.89 11.00 5.47
C LEU A 202 -4.49 10.72 5.98
N ILE A 203 -3.51 10.78 5.08
CA ILE A 203 -2.10 10.84 5.43
C ILE A 203 -1.66 12.28 5.28
N HIS A 204 -1.35 12.92 6.40
CA HIS A 204 -0.62 14.18 6.42
C HIS A 204 0.87 13.87 6.57
N ILE A 205 1.63 14.22 5.57
CA ILE A 205 3.07 14.04 5.58
C ILE A 205 3.75 15.40 5.47
#